data_12b4498101a84049f9fe2dcc9eff2e78
#
_entry.id   12b4498101a84049f9fe2dcc9eff2e78
#
_cell.length_a   1.000
_cell.length_b   1.000
_cell.length_c   1.000
_cell.angle_alpha   90.00
_cell.angle_beta   90.00
_cell.angle_gamma   90.00
#
_symmetry.space_group_name_H-M   'P 1'
#
loop_
_entity.id
_entity.type
_entity.pdbx_description
1 polymer ?
#
loop_
_entity_poly.entity_id
_entity_poly.type
_entity_poly.pdbx_seq_one_letter_code
_entity_poly.pdbx_strand_id
1 'polypeptide(L)' 'MKNLRLKSARATKDLSQQQLAELVKVSRQTISAIEKGDYNPTINLCIAICKVLDKTLDELFWE' A
#
# COMPACT_ATOMS: atom_id res chain seq x y z
N MET A 1 -6.90 2.70 -11.71
CA MET A 1 -5.73 1.99 -12.26
C MET A 1 -5.10 1.15 -11.15
N LYS A 2 -4.70 -0.07 -11.47
CA LYS A 2 -4.10 -0.98 -10.49
C LYS A 2 -2.76 -0.45 -10.01
N ASN A 3 -2.48 -0.62 -8.72
CA ASN A 3 -1.19 -0.25 -8.17
C ASN A 3 -0.32 -1.50 -8.00
N LEU A 4 0.32 -1.89 -9.08
CA LEU A 4 1.19 -3.07 -9.08
C LEU A 4 2.49 -2.83 -8.32
N ARG A 5 2.92 -1.58 -8.22
CA ARG A 5 4.14 -1.25 -7.46
C ARG A 5 3.93 -1.48 -5.98
N LEU A 6 2.75 -1.12 -5.45
CA LEU A 6 2.42 -1.40 -4.06
C LEU A 6 2.38 -2.91 -3.81
N LYS A 7 1.71 -3.65 -4.68
CA LYS A 7 1.63 -5.11 -4.55
C LYS A 7 3.02 -5.75 -4.58
N SER A 8 3.88 -5.32 -5.50
CA SER A 8 5.23 -5.83 -5.62
C SER A 8 6.08 -5.51 -4.38
N ALA A 9 6.02 -4.27 -3.89
CA ALA A 9 6.78 -3.85 -2.72
C ALA A 9 6.33 -4.63 -1.47
N ARG A 10 5.02 -4.86 -1.34
CA ARG A 10 4.47 -5.65 -0.24
C ARG A 10 4.99 -7.08 -0.30
N ALA A 11 4.97 -7.69 -1.48
CA ALA A 11 5.45 -9.06 -1.67
C ALA A 11 6.96 -9.17 -1.37
N THR A 12 7.74 -8.16 -1.73
CA THR A 12 9.17 -8.12 -1.45
C THR A 12 9.46 -8.15 0.05
N LYS A 13 8.56 -7.59 0.86
CA LYS A 13 8.68 -7.61 2.32
C LYS A 13 8.01 -8.84 2.95
N ASP A 14 7.52 -9.78 2.14
CA ASP A 14 6.81 -10.97 2.61
C ASP A 14 5.58 -10.64 3.46
N LEU A 15 4.90 -9.54 3.15
CA LEU A 15 3.69 -9.13 3.86
C LEU A 15 2.45 -9.50 3.05
N SER A 16 1.48 -10.11 3.73
CA SER A 16 0.14 -10.28 3.15
C SER A 16 -0.61 -8.93 3.18
N GLN A 17 -1.72 -8.86 2.45
CA GLN A 17 -2.59 -7.68 2.52
C GLN A 17 -3.06 -7.44 3.96
N GLN A 18 -3.42 -8.52 4.67
CA GLN A 18 -3.85 -8.42 6.06
C GLN A 18 -2.75 -7.89 6.96
N GLN A 19 -1.52 -8.40 6.80
CA GLN A 19 -0.40 -7.95 7.63
C GLN A 19 -0.09 -6.48 7.40
N LEU A 20 -0.07 -6.03 6.14
CA LEU A 20 0.17 -4.62 5.84
C LEU A 20 -0.95 -3.76 6.42
N ALA A 21 -2.21 -4.19 6.25
CA ALA A 21 -3.36 -3.46 6.78
C ALA A 21 -3.24 -3.27 8.29
N GLU A 22 -2.85 -4.31 9.03
CA GLU A 22 -2.66 -4.22 10.47
C GLU A 22 -1.57 -3.22 10.85
N LEU A 23 -0.47 -3.21 10.11
CA LEU A 23 0.65 -2.31 10.38
C LEU A 23 0.29 -0.84 10.15
N VAL A 24 -0.56 -0.56 9.18
CA VAL A 24 -0.99 0.82 8.88
C VAL A 24 -2.38 1.13 9.42
N LYS A 25 -2.97 0.21 10.20
CA LYS A 25 -4.20 0.40 10.98
C LYS A 25 -5.42 0.68 10.10
N VAL A 26 -5.56 -0.08 9.03
CA VAL A 26 -6.76 -0.05 8.17
C VAL A 26 -7.23 -1.49 7.94
N SER A 27 -8.37 -1.65 7.30
CA SER A 27 -8.88 -2.99 6.98
C SER A 27 -8.14 -3.59 5.80
N ARG A 28 -8.14 -4.93 5.69
CA ARG A 28 -7.58 -5.62 4.53
C ARG A 28 -8.26 -5.17 3.24
N GLN A 29 -9.58 -4.93 3.31
CA GLN A 29 -10.35 -4.46 2.15
C GLN A 29 -9.80 -3.13 1.63
N THR A 30 -9.35 -2.25 2.51
CA THR A 30 -8.76 -0.98 2.11
C THR A 30 -7.48 -1.21 1.30
N ILE A 31 -6.59 -2.07 1.78
CA ILE A 31 -5.35 -2.39 1.05
C ILE A 31 -5.69 -3.04 -0.29
N SER A 32 -6.61 -3.99 -0.30
CA SER A 32 -7.04 -4.64 -1.54
C SER A 32 -7.58 -3.62 -2.54
N ALA A 33 -8.43 -2.69 -2.09
CA ALA A 33 -9.00 -1.67 -2.95
C ALA A 33 -7.93 -0.73 -3.53
N ILE A 34 -6.92 -0.37 -2.74
CA ILE A 34 -5.82 0.46 -3.22
C ILE A 34 -5.05 -0.28 -4.32
N GLU A 35 -4.75 -1.56 -4.10
CA GLU A 35 -4.00 -2.35 -5.08
C GLU A 35 -4.79 -2.54 -6.38
N LYS A 36 -6.11 -2.62 -6.29
CA LYS A 36 -6.97 -2.74 -7.47
C LYS A 36 -7.17 -1.41 -8.21
N GLY A 37 -6.86 -0.29 -7.57
CA GLY A 37 -7.11 1.03 -8.12
C GLY A 37 -8.52 1.53 -7.89
N ASP A 38 -9.26 0.91 -6.96
CA ASP A 38 -10.65 1.27 -6.65
C ASP A 38 -10.76 2.30 -5.53
N TYR A 39 -9.66 2.64 -4.88
CA TYR A 39 -9.67 3.56 -3.74
C TYR A 39 -8.41 4.41 -3.77
N ASN A 40 -8.58 5.72 -3.61
CA ASN A 40 -7.47 6.66 -3.52
C ASN A 40 -7.16 6.93 -2.05
N PRO A 41 -6.02 6.44 -1.54
CA PRO A 41 -5.71 6.62 -0.13
C PRO A 41 -5.40 8.08 0.18
N THR A 42 -5.62 8.47 1.45
CA THR A 42 -5.20 9.79 1.93
C THR A 42 -3.67 9.87 1.90
N ILE A 43 -3.15 11.10 1.89
CA ILE A 43 -1.68 11.27 1.92
C ILE A 43 -1.08 10.67 3.19
N ASN A 44 -1.79 10.77 4.31
CA ASN A 44 -1.29 10.17 5.56
C ASN A 44 -1.19 8.65 5.46
N LEU A 45 -2.16 8.00 4.84
CA LEU A 45 -2.12 6.56 4.63
C LEU A 45 -1.01 6.19 3.66
N CYS A 46 -0.82 6.95 2.59
CA CYS A 46 0.29 6.74 1.65
C CYS A 46 1.64 6.80 2.37
N ILE A 47 1.82 7.79 3.24
CA ILE A 47 3.06 7.94 4.00
C ILE A 47 3.28 6.74 4.92
N ALA A 48 2.23 6.29 5.62
CA ALA A 48 2.33 5.15 6.51
C ALA A 48 2.73 3.88 5.75
N ILE A 49 2.11 3.64 4.60
CA ILE A 49 2.44 2.48 3.76
C ILE A 49 3.90 2.57 3.28
N CYS A 50 4.33 3.74 2.82
CA CYS A 50 5.70 3.93 2.35
C CYS A 50 6.71 3.64 3.45
N LYS A 51 6.43 4.08 4.67
CA LYS A 51 7.33 3.82 5.81
C LYS A 51 7.46 2.33 6.11
N VAL A 52 6.34 1.61 6.10
CA VAL A 52 6.35 0.17 6.36
C VAL A 52 7.12 -0.58 5.28
N LEU A 53 6.97 -0.17 4.02
CA LEU A 53 7.57 -0.85 2.88
C LEU A 53 8.95 -0.32 2.52
N ASP A 54 9.43 0.70 3.24
CA ASP A 54 10.73 1.33 2.99
C ASP A 54 10.83 1.84 1.55
N LYS A 55 9.80 2.55 1.12
CA LYS A 55 9.69 3.13 -0.21
C LYS A 55 9.30 4.60 -0.12
N THR A 56 9.52 5.33 -1.21
CA THR A 56 9.08 6.73 -1.30
C THR A 56 7.69 6.80 -1.94
N LEU A 57 7.04 7.96 -1.79
CA LEU A 57 5.75 8.21 -2.45
C LEU A 57 5.86 8.05 -3.96
N ASP A 58 6.95 8.55 -4.55
CA ASP A 58 7.19 8.43 -5.98
C ASP A 58 7.26 6.98 -6.42
N GLU A 59 7.87 6.12 -5.59
CA GLU A 59 8.03 4.72 -5.94
C GLU A 59 6.72 3.94 -5.92
N LEU A 60 5.78 4.33 -5.06
CA LEU A 60 4.55 3.56 -4.86
C LEU A 60 3.31 4.22 -5.45
N PHE A 61 3.19 5.53 -5.42
CA PHE A 61 1.93 6.20 -5.72
C PHE A 61 2.00 7.23 -6.84
N TRP A 62 3.17 7.67 -7.25
CA TRP A 62 3.32 8.67 -8.32
C TRP A 62 4.12 8.08 -9.47
N GLU A 63 3.83 8.58 -10.66
CA GLU A 63 4.52 8.16 -11.88
C GLU A 63 5.67 9.10 -12.25
#